data_b80ab6037c2011488170e0efbb5307c1
#
_entry.id   b80ab6037c2011488170e0efbb5307c1
#
_cell.length_a   1.000
_cell.length_b   1.000
_cell.length_c   1.000
_cell.angle_alpha   90.00
_cell.angle_beta   90.00
_cell.angle_gamma   90.00
#
_symmetry.space_group_name_H-M   'P 1'
#
loop_
_entity.id
_entity.type
_entity.pdbx_description
1 polymer ?
#
loop_
_entity_poly.entity_id
_entity_poly.type
_entity_poly.pdbx_seq_one_letter_code
_entity_poly.pdbx_strand_id
1 'polypeptide(L)'
;MTLLEKVDELKALLDEKDELKAKTTENNKAVEACKKDLADMMLAEETTKVTRSGFSYSLQEKTRYSKKAGHAEELFELLRENGLGDIIKETVNAQTLQGAMSNLAAENDDELPEEFAEVINVYEYLDIQKRKG
;
A
#
# COMPACT_ATOMS: atom_id res chain seq x y z
N MET A 1 0.23 1.19 36.76
CA MET A 1 -0.81 0.72 35.81
C MET A 1 -0.99 -0.78 35.96
N THR A 2 -2.21 -1.23 36.07
CA THR A 2 -2.53 -2.67 36.14
C THR A 2 -2.57 -3.27 34.73
N LEU A 3 -2.54 -4.59 34.68
CA LEU A 3 -2.68 -5.32 33.41
C LEU A 3 -3.99 -4.97 32.68
N LEU A 4 -5.11 -4.92 33.42
CA LEU A 4 -6.42 -4.60 32.85
C LEU A 4 -6.49 -3.17 32.34
N GLU A 5 -5.87 -2.22 33.03
CA GLU A 5 -5.80 -0.84 32.58
C GLU A 5 -5.00 -0.73 31.28
N LYS A 6 -3.95 -1.52 31.13
CA LYS A 6 -3.16 -1.55 29.90
C LYS A 6 -3.93 -2.15 28.73
N VAL A 7 -4.76 -3.16 28.99
CA VAL A 7 -5.68 -3.73 28.00
C VAL A 7 -6.69 -2.67 27.52
N ASP A 8 -7.24 -1.90 28.46
CA ASP A 8 -8.19 -0.83 28.15
C ASP A 8 -7.54 0.26 27.32
N GLU A 9 -6.28 0.59 27.63
CA GLU A 9 -5.49 1.54 26.84
C GLU A 9 -5.30 1.04 25.41
N LEU A 10 -4.95 -0.22 25.23
CA LEU A 10 -4.79 -0.82 23.90
C LEU A 10 -6.10 -0.78 23.13
N LYS A 11 -7.22 -1.12 23.77
CA LYS A 11 -8.53 -1.08 23.11
C LYS A 11 -8.86 0.33 22.62
N ALA A 12 -8.64 1.34 23.47
CA ALA A 12 -8.91 2.72 23.09
C ALA A 12 -8.06 3.17 21.88
N LEU A 13 -6.78 2.77 21.84
CA LEU A 13 -5.90 3.08 20.73
C LEU A 13 -6.31 2.37 19.45
N LEU A 14 -6.75 1.13 19.54
CA LEU A 14 -7.24 0.39 18.37
C LEU A 14 -8.53 1.00 17.81
N ASP A 15 -9.45 1.41 18.69
CA ASP A 15 -10.68 2.08 18.28
C ASP A 15 -10.38 3.42 17.58
N GLU A 16 -9.43 4.18 18.12
CA GLU A 16 -8.96 5.43 17.50
C GLU A 16 -8.33 5.20 16.14
N LYS A 17 -7.55 4.13 16.01
CA LYS A 17 -6.95 3.73 14.73
C LYS A 17 -8.01 3.49 13.67
N ASP A 18 -9.08 2.78 14.03
CA ASP A 18 -10.19 2.50 13.12
C ASP A 18 -10.93 3.77 12.71
N GLU A 19 -11.16 4.68 13.65
CA GLU A 19 -11.78 5.98 13.37
C GLU A 19 -10.94 6.83 12.42
N LEU A 20 -9.64 6.90 12.67
CA LEU A 20 -8.71 7.67 11.82
C LEU A 20 -8.67 7.11 10.40
N LYS A 21 -8.67 5.79 10.28
CA LYS A 21 -8.70 5.12 8.99
C LYS A 21 -9.98 5.45 8.20
N ALA A 22 -11.12 5.42 8.88
CA ALA A 22 -12.41 5.77 8.27
C ALA A 22 -12.43 7.24 7.83
N LYS A 23 -11.94 8.16 8.68
CA LYS A 23 -11.85 9.59 8.37
C LYS A 23 -10.92 9.84 7.18
N THR A 24 -9.79 9.16 7.12
CA THR A 24 -8.84 9.28 6.01
C THR A 24 -9.48 8.84 4.70
N THR A 25 -10.19 7.73 4.70
CA THR A 25 -10.88 7.22 3.51
C THR A 25 -11.94 8.22 3.03
N GLU A 26 -12.75 8.76 3.93
CA GLU A 26 -13.75 9.77 3.59
C GLU A 26 -13.13 11.05 3.06
N ASN A 27 -12.06 11.51 3.72
CA ASN A 27 -11.36 12.72 3.30
C ASN A 27 -10.76 12.55 1.90
N ASN A 28 -10.19 11.40 1.60
CA ASN A 28 -9.63 11.12 0.27
C ASN A 28 -10.70 11.22 -0.81
N LYS A 29 -11.89 10.69 -0.55
CA LYS A 29 -13.04 10.81 -1.47
C LYS A 29 -13.45 12.26 -1.67
N ALA A 30 -13.51 13.02 -0.57
CA ALA A 30 -13.86 14.44 -0.61
C ALA A 30 -12.84 15.25 -1.41
N VAL A 31 -11.54 14.97 -1.23
CA VAL A 31 -10.45 15.60 -1.98
C VAL A 31 -10.61 15.35 -3.47
N GLU A 32 -10.84 14.11 -3.88
CA GLU A 32 -11.01 13.77 -5.30
C GLU A 32 -12.25 14.42 -5.91
N ALA A 33 -13.37 14.42 -5.19
CA ALA A 33 -14.60 15.07 -5.66
C ALA A 33 -14.41 16.58 -5.81
N CYS A 34 -13.76 17.22 -4.84
CA CYS A 34 -13.48 18.65 -4.88
C CYS A 34 -12.53 19.02 -6.03
N LYS A 35 -11.50 18.20 -6.27
CA LYS A 35 -10.58 18.40 -7.40
C LYS A 35 -11.32 18.34 -8.73
N LYS A 36 -12.22 17.39 -8.88
CA LYS A 36 -13.02 17.25 -10.11
C LYS A 36 -13.90 18.48 -10.33
N ASP A 37 -14.61 18.92 -9.29
CA ASP A 37 -15.47 20.10 -9.37
C ASP A 37 -14.67 21.35 -9.71
N LEU A 38 -13.48 21.51 -9.07
CA LEU A 38 -12.61 22.64 -9.34
C LEU A 38 -12.10 22.62 -10.80
N ALA A 39 -11.69 21.46 -11.29
CA ALA A 39 -11.25 21.31 -12.66
C ALA A 39 -12.35 21.68 -13.67
N ASP A 40 -13.58 21.23 -13.41
CA ASP A 40 -14.74 21.57 -14.25
C ASP A 40 -15.02 23.07 -14.24
N MET A 41 -14.94 23.72 -13.09
CA MET A 41 -15.11 25.16 -12.98
C MET A 41 -14.01 25.94 -13.69
N MET A 42 -12.76 25.49 -13.55
CA MET A 42 -11.63 26.12 -14.27
C MET A 42 -11.77 26.00 -15.79
N LEU A 43 -12.21 24.86 -16.28
CA LEU A 43 -12.49 24.68 -17.69
C LEU A 43 -13.62 25.60 -18.17
N ALA A 44 -14.68 25.73 -17.38
CA ALA A 44 -15.80 26.61 -17.72
C ALA A 44 -15.38 28.09 -17.76
N GLU A 45 -14.47 28.50 -16.89
CA GLU A 45 -13.95 29.86 -16.83
C GLU A 45 -12.73 30.10 -17.74
N GLU A 46 -12.31 29.08 -18.47
CA GLU A 46 -11.15 29.14 -19.38
C GLU A 46 -9.88 29.58 -18.65
N THR A 47 -9.72 29.18 -17.39
CA THR A 47 -8.51 29.45 -16.61
C THR A 47 -7.75 28.16 -16.31
N THR A 48 -6.42 28.25 -16.32
CA THR A 48 -5.55 27.08 -16.10
C THR A 48 -4.80 27.16 -14.78
N LYS A 49 -4.88 28.30 -14.09
CA LYS A 49 -4.17 28.50 -12.81
C LYS A 49 -4.91 29.50 -11.95
N VAL A 50 -5.05 29.16 -10.67
CA VAL A 50 -5.62 30.03 -9.64
C VAL A 50 -4.66 30.09 -8.47
N THR A 51 -4.34 31.29 -8.01
CA THR A 51 -3.48 31.48 -6.85
C THR A 51 -4.32 32.04 -5.71
N ARG A 52 -4.26 31.41 -4.56
CA ARG A 52 -4.97 31.86 -3.36
C ARG A 52 -4.23 31.42 -2.10
N SER A 53 -4.17 32.30 -1.13
CA SER A 53 -3.56 32.02 0.20
C SER A 53 -2.12 31.50 0.11
N GLY A 54 -1.34 32.03 -0.85
CA GLY A 54 0.06 31.64 -1.04
C GLY A 54 0.29 30.36 -1.85
N PHE A 55 -0.77 29.73 -2.33
CA PHE A 55 -0.68 28.50 -3.12
C PHE A 55 -1.25 28.69 -4.51
N SER A 56 -0.62 28.04 -5.48
CA SER A 56 -1.10 28.01 -6.87
C SER A 56 -1.74 26.66 -7.16
N TYR A 57 -2.90 26.70 -7.79
CA TYR A 57 -3.66 25.53 -8.20
C TYR A 57 -3.72 25.52 -9.71
N SER A 58 -3.05 24.57 -10.34
CA SER A 58 -2.94 24.50 -11.78
C SER A 58 -3.72 23.31 -12.33
N LEU A 59 -4.44 23.56 -13.44
CA LEU A 59 -5.10 22.50 -14.16
C LEU A 59 -4.03 21.75 -14.96
N GLN A 60 -3.87 20.45 -14.68
CA GLN A 60 -2.88 19.60 -15.33
C GLN A 60 -3.55 18.41 -15.98
N GLU A 61 -3.21 18.17 -17.23
CA GLU A 61 -3.63 16.97 -17.92
C GLU A 61 -2.62 15.86 -17.60
N LYS A 62 -3.08 14.79 -17.00
CA LYS A 62 -2.23 13.65 -16.62
C LYS A 62 -2.78 12.36 -17.21
N THR A 63 -1.87 11.55 -17.69
CA THR A 63 -2.20 10.22 -18.20
C THR A 63 -1.48 9.19 -17.37
N ARG A 64 -2.20 8.17 -16.93
CA ARG A 64 -1.64 7.07 -16.17
C ARG A 64 -1.63 5.81 -17.03
N TYR A 65 -0.50 5.14 -17.06
CA TYR A 65 -0.35 3.85 -17.72
C TYR A 65 -0.14 2.77 -16.67
N SER A 66 -0.86 1.69 -16.78
CA SER A 66 -0.73 0.58 -15.83
C SER A 66 -0.85 -0.76 -16.55
N LYS A 67 -0.38 -1.80 -15.91
CA LYS A 67 -0.48 -3.15 -16.45
C LYS A 67 -1.93 -3.58 -16.53
N LYS A 68 -2.31 -4.16 -17.67
CA LYS A 68 -3.64 -4.74 -17.85
C LYS A 68 -3.64 -6.15 -17.27
N ALA A 69 -4.64 -6.45 -16.45
CA ALA A 69 -4.77 -7.77 -15.84
C ALA A 69 -4.85 -8.87 -16.91
N GLY A 70 -4.15 -9.98 -16.67
CA GLY A 70 -4.18 -11.13 -17.56
C GLY A 70 -3.33 -11.03 -18.81
N HIS A 71 -2.52 -9.97 -18.97
CA HIS A 71 -1.69 -9.73 -20.15
C HIS A 71 -0.21 -9.55 -19.83
N ALA A 72 0.25 -10.11 -18.70
CA ALA A 72 1.63 -9.91 -18.25
C ALA A 72 2.67 -10.42 -19.24
N GLU A 73 2.48 -11.60 -19.78
CA GLU A 73 3.44 -12.21 -20.72
C GLU A 73 3.53 -11.42 -22.04
N GLU A 74 2.39 -11.02 -22.58
CA GLU A 74 2.32 -10.18 -23.77
C GLU A 74 3.03 -8.85 -23.55
N LEU A 75 2.82 -8.24 -22.39
CA LEU A 75 3.47 -6.99 -22.01
C LEU A 75 4.99 -7.18 -21.95
N PHE A 76 5.47 -8.26 -21.34
CA PHE A 76 6.90 -8.53 -21.21
C PHE A 76 7.56 -8.70 -22.59
N GLU A 77 6.91 -9.42 -23.50
CA GLU A 77 7.41 -9.58 -24.87
C GLU A 77 7.49 -8.23 -25.60
N LEU A 78 6.45 -7.43 -25.52
CA LEU A 78 6.42 -6.10 -26.14
C LEU A 78 7.49 -5.19 -25.57
N LEU A 79 7.72 -5.22 -24.26
CA LEU A 79 8.77 -4.44 -23.62
C LEU A 79 10.15 -4.85 -24.13
N ARG A 80 10.43 -6.14 -24.25
CA ARG A 80 11.71 -6.65 -24.76
C ARG A 80 11.92 -6.27 -26.22
N GLU A 81 10.89 -6.40 -27.05
CA GLU A 81 10.94 -6.03 -28.46
C GLU A 81 11.21 -4.55 -28.70
N ASN A 82 10.80 -3.71 -27.76
CA ASN A 82 10.96 -2.25 -27.84
C ASN A 82 12.17 -1.70 -27.07
N GLY A 83 13.07 -2.57 -26.63
CA GLY A 83 14.26 -2.16 -25.89
C GLY A 83 14.02 -1.73 -24.46
N LEU A 84 12.87 -2.10 -23.88
CA LEU A 84 12.47 -1.74 -22.52
C LEU A 84 12.52 -2.93 -21.54
N GLY A 85 13.26 -3.98 -21.90
CA GLY A 85 13.38 -5.16 -21.06
C GLY A 85 13.96 -4.89 -19.67
N ASP A 86 14.72 -3.81 -19.51
CA ASP A 86 15.35 -3.43 -18.25
C ASP A 86 14.35 -3.11 -17.14
N ILE A 87 13.13 -2.72 -17.50
CA ILE A 87 12.10 -2.38 -16.51
C ILE A 87 11.36 -3.61 -15.98
N ILE A 88 11.61 -4.78 -16.56
CA ILE A 88 11.05 -6.04 -16.08
C ILE A 88 11.91 -6.50 -14.90
N LYS A 89 11.28 -6.69 -13.74
CA LYS A 89 11.99 -7.12 -12.53
C LYS A 89 11.35 -8.35 -11.93
N GLU A 90 12.19 -9.28 -11.51
CA GLU A 90 11.75 -10.41 -10.71
C GLU A 90 11.52 -9.94 -9.29
N THR A 91 10.37 -10.25 -8.74
CA THR A 91 10.02 -9.85 -7.37
C THR A 91 9.44 -11.03 -6.62
N VAL A 92 9.49 -10.94 -5.29
CA VAL A 92 8.93 -11.93 -4.40
C VAL A 92 7.82 -11.27 -3.59
N ASN A 93 6.63 -11.87 -3.58
CA ASN A 93 5.52 -11.38 -2.77
C ASN A 93 5.83 -11.66 -1.30
N ALA A 94 5.81 -10.63 -0.47
CA ALA A 94 6.18 -10.71 0.95
C ALA A 94 5.28 -11.67 1.75
N GLN A 95 3.98 -11.66 1.51
CA GLN A 95 3.04 -12.53 2.23
C GLN A 95 3.22 -14.00 1.83
N THR A 96 3.40 -14.26 0.55
CA THR A 96 3.64 -15.61 0.03
C THR A 96 4.98 -16.15 0.54
N LEU A 97 6.00 -15.29 0.58
CA LEU A 97 7.31 -15.64 1.14
C LEU A 97 7.19 -16.00 2.62
N GLN A 98 6.46 -15.21 3.40
CA GLN A 98 6.22 -15.48 4.83
C GLN A 98 5.61 -16.87 5.02
N GLY A 99 4.55 -17.19 4.28
CA GLY A 99 3.89 -18.49 4.35
C GLY A 99 4.79 -19.64 3.95
N ALA A 100 5.54 -19.47 2.87
CA ALA A 100 6.48 -20.49 2.38
C ALA A 100 7.60 -20.76 3.39
N MET A 101 8.16 -19.70 3.98
CA MET A 101 9.23 -19.86 4.99
C MET A 101 8.70 -20.48 6.28
N SER A 102 7.49 -20.12 6.71
CA SER A 102 6.85 -20.74 7.86
C SER A 102 6.65 -22.24 7.68
N ASN A 103 6.22 -22.67 6.48
CA ASN A 103 6.04 -24.08 6.17
C ASN A 103 7.38 -24.84 6.13
N LEU A 104 8.41 -24.23 5.53
CA LEU A 104 9.75 -24.84 5.50
C LEU A 104 10.33 -24.99 6.91
N ALA A 105 10.18 -23.98 7.75
CA ALA A 105 10.64 -24.03 9.13
C ALA A 105 9.91 -25.14 9.92
N ALA A 106 8.58 -25.26 9.76
CA ALA A 106 7.79 -26.28 10.41
C ALA A 106 8.23 -27.70 10.03
N GLU A 107 8.68 -27.90 8.79
CA GLU A 107 9.18 -29.18 8.29
C GLU A 107 10.63 -29.45 8.70
N ASN A 108 11.35 -28.46 9.22
CA ASN A 108 12.78 -28.53 9.54
C ASN A 108 13.03 -28.15 11.01
N ASP A 109 12.33 -28.80 11.94
CA ASP A 109 12.48 -28.60 13.40
C ASP A 109 12.33 -27.15 13.85
N ASP A 110 11.38 -26.41 13.26
CA ASP A 110 11.08 -25.01 13.54
C ASP A 110 12.23 -24.04 13.25
N GLU A 111 13.16 -24.44 12.41
CA GLU A 111 14.26 -23.59 11.95
C GLU A 111 14.32 -23.56 10.43
N LEU A 112 14.64 -22.41 9.84
CA LEU A 112 14.87 -22.33 8.39
C LEU A 112 16.07 -23.17 7.99
N PRO A 113 15.99 -23.87 6.83
CA PRO A 113 17.18 -24.48 6.26
C PRO A 113 18.30 -23.47 6.12
N GLU A 114 19.54 -23.89 6.38
CA GLU A 114 20.72 -22.99 6.39
C GLU A 114 20.84 -22.13 5.13
N GLU A 115 20.54 -22.68 3.98
CA GLU A 115 20.62 -21.96 2.70
C GLU A 115 19.66 -20.77 2.63
N PHE A 116 18.48 -20.86 3.26
CA PHE A 116 17.55 -19.73 3.36
C PHE A 116 17.91 -18.76 4.48
N ALA A 117 18.44 -19.29 5.59
CA ALA A 117 18.82 -18.45 6.72
C ALA A 117 19.87 -17.40 6.35
N GLU A 118 20.70 -17.67 5.36
CA GLU A 118 21.72 -16.73 4.88
C GLU A 118 21.15 -15.53 4.13
N VAL A 119 19.96 -15.68 3.52
CA VAL A 119 19.37 -14.66 2.65
C VAL A 119 18.01 -14.14 3.15
N ILE A 120 17.52 -14.67 4.26
CA ILE A 120 16.24 -14.27 4.87
C ILE A 120 16.51 -13.70 6.25
N ASN A 121 15.95 -12.53 6.53
CA ASN A 121 15.95 -11.98 7.89
C ASN A 121 14.87 -12.66 8.70
N VAL A 122 15.24 -13.26 9.83
CA VAL A 122 14.30 -13.89 10.75
C VAL A 122 14.15 -12.99 11.98
N TYR A 123 12.93 -12.59 12.25
CA TYR A 123 12.60 -11.78 13.41
C TYR A 123 11.48 -12.46 14.21
N GLU A 124 11.79 -12.85 15.42
CA GLU A 124 10.81 -13.46 16.32
C GLU A 124 10.34 -12.42 17.32
N TYR A 125 9.05 -12.31 17.51
CA TYR A 125 8.48 -11.34 18.43
C TYR A 125 7.18 -11.82 19.03
N LEU A 126 6.82 -11.23 20.17
CA LEU A 126 5.55 -11.48 20.83
C LEU A 126 4.55 -10.42 20.39
N ASP A 127 3.39 -10.84 20.03
CA ASP A 127 2.32 -9.94 19.60
C ASP A 127 1.08 -10.16 20.45
N ILE A 128 0.20 -9.18 20.46
CA ILE A 128 -1.09 -9.24 21.15
C ILE A 128 -2.19 -9.24 20.09
N GLN A 129 -3.00 -10.27 20.09
CA GLN A 129 -4.13 -10.38 19.19
C GLN A 129 -5.44 -10.17 19.95
N LYS A 130 -6.28 -9.25 19.43
CA LYS A 130 -7.62 -9.03 19.97
C LYS A 130 -8.61 -9.87 19.19
N ARG A 131 -9.38 -10.67 19.90
CA ARG A 131 -10.48 -11.47 19.34
C ARG A 131 -11.73 -11.27 20.16
N LYS A 132 -12.88 -11.51 19.55
CA LYS A 132 -14.16 -11.49 20.25
C LYS A 132 -14.22 -12.69 21.19
N GLY A 133 -14.43 -12.42 22.47
CA GLY A 133 -14.50 -13.45 23.52
C GLY A 133 -15.79 -14.23 23.54
#